data_095a5d5797aecec89b1e75a17aac03a4
#
_entry.id   095a5d5797aecec89b1e75a17aac03a4
#
_cell.length_a   1.000
_cell.length_b   1.000
_cell.length_c   1.000
_cell.angle_alpha   90.00
_cell.angle_beta   90.00
_cell.angle_gamma   90.00
#
_symmetry.space_group_name_H-M   'P 1'
#
loop_
_entity.id
_entity.type
_entity.pdbx_description
1 polymer ?
#
loop_
_entity_poly.entity_id
_entity_poly.type
_entity_poly.pdbx_seq_one_letter_code
_entity_poly.pdbx_strand_id
1 'polypeptide(L)'
;MAGWEAGISHKEYIGDATLELSANYKRGTGARGSIEAPEELWGEGTSRPKIMTASIELTKPFMLGEQPWQYQSSWNAQWNKTPLIAQDRFSIGGRYTVRGFDGELTLSGERGWLWRNELAWNVNQKGHQLYLALDGGRVMGWSIESQLGHHLMGAALGLKGGFGGFYYDVFVGRPIRKPEGFRTSDAVAGFNIGYSF
;
A
#
# COMPACT_ATOMS: atom_id res chain seq x y z
N MET A 1 -12.66 20.75 3.08
CA MET A 1 -13.69 19.69 3.13
C MET A 1 -14.15 19.49 4.56
N ALA A 2 -15.44 19.34 4.84
CA ALA A 2 -15.95 18.94 6.13
C ALA A 2 -16.50 17.53 6.03
N GLY A 3 -16.24 16.70 7.03
CA GLY A 3 -16.66 15.31 7.02
C GLY A 3 -16.44 14.65 8.39
N TRP A 4 -16.79 13.39 8.47
CA TRP A 4 -16.49 12.52 9.60
C TRP A 4 -15.96 11.18 9.10
N GLU A 5 -15.19 10.54 9.95
CA GLU A 5 -14.65 9.21 9.73
C GLU A 5 -14.93 8.36 10.98
N ALA A 6 -15.30 7.12 10.77
CA ALA A 6 -15.46 6.13 11.82
C ALA A 6 -14.76 4.84 11.40
N GLY A 7 -14.03 4.25 12.33
CA GLY A 7 -13.28 3.04 12.08
C GLY A 7 -13.36 2.04 13.22
N ILE A 8 -13.08 0.79 12.89
CA ILE A 8 -12.92 -0.32 13.83
C ILE A 8 -11.61 -1.02 13.52
N SER A 9 -10.91 -1.43 14.55
CA SER A 9 -9.71 -2.26 14.43
C SER A 9 -9.80 -3.44 15.39
N HIS A 10 -9.23 -4.56 14.96
CA HIS A 10 -9.15 -5.78 15.76
C HIS A 10 -7.75 -6.39 15.58
N LYS A 11 -7.17 -6.82 16.69
CA LYS A 11 -5.88 -7.51 16.70
C LYS A 11 -6.05 -8.84 17.39
N GLU A 12 -5.61 -9.91 16.74
CA GLU A 12 -5.70 -11.27 17.25
C GLU A 12 -4.35 -11.98 17.16
N TYR A 13 -4.09 -12.84 18.13
CA TYR A 13 -2.90 -13.69 18.18
C TYR A 13 -3.33 -15.13 17.96
N ILE A 14 -2.88 -15.72 16.85
CA ILE A 14 -3.22 -17.08 16.43
C ILE A 14 -1.94 -17.92 16.50
N GLY A 15 -1.70 -18.57 17.65
CA GLY A 15 -0.40 -19.17 17.94
C GLY A 15 0.70 -18.11 17.91
N ASP A 16 1.73 -18.32 17.11
CA ASP A 16 2.82 -17.34 16.93
C ASP A 16 2.49 -16.24 15.91
N ALA A 17 1.37 -16.34 15.21
CA ALA A 17 0.98 -15.35 14.21
C ALA A 17 0.19 -14.21 14.85
N THR A 18 0.40 -13.01 14.34
CA THR A 18 -0.40 -11.81 14.66
C THR A 18 -1.20 -11.42 13.44
N LEU A 19 -2.51 -11.27 13.61
CA LEU A 19 -3.45 -10.79 12.60
C LEU A 19 -4.03 -9.45 13.06
N GLU A 20 -3.88 -8.41 12.23
CA GLU A 20 -4.48 -7.10 12.47
C GLU A 20 -5.46 -6.79 11.34
N LEU A 21 -6.68 -6.42 11.72
CA LEU A 21 -7.76 -6.07 10.82
C LEU A 21 -8.18 -4.65 11.08
N SER A 22 -8.42 -3.85 10.06
CA SER A 22 -9.06 -2.56 10.21
C SER A 22 -10.07 -2.29 9.11
N ALA A 23 -11.10 -1.51 9.43
CA ALA A 23 -12.05 -0.98 8.47
C ALA A 23 -12.43 0.44 8.87
N ASN A 24 -12.44 1.35 7.90
CA ASN A 24 -12.80 2.75 8.10
C ASN A 24 -13.83 3.19 7.07
N TYR A 25 -14.75 4.05 7.52
CA TYR A 25 -15.72 4.70 6.65
C TYR A 25 -15.61 6.21 6.78
N LYS A 26 -15.31 6.88 5.66
CA LYS A 26 -15.20 8.33 5.53
C LYS A 26 -16.41 8.87 4.78
N ARG A 27 -17.03 9.93 5.32
CA ARG A 27 -18.14 10.62 4.69
C ARG A 27 -17.94 12.14 4.73
N GLY A 28 -17.88 12.75 3.56
CA GLY A 28 -17.98 14.19 3.40
C GLY A 28 -19.42 14.68 3.62
N THR A 29 -19.60 15.80 4.33
CA THR A 29 -20.92 16.33 4.69
C THR A 29 -21.25 17.65 4.02
N GLY A 30 -20.26 18.36 3.47
CA GLY A 30 -20.46 19.70 2.93
C GLY A 30 -20.77 20.77 3.99
N ALA A 31 -20.62 20.46 5.29
CA ALA A 31 -20.89 21.38 6.38
C ALA A 31 -19.84 22.52 6.45
N ARG A 32 -20.16 23.56 7.24
CA ARG A 32 -19.26 24.70 7.54
C ARG A 32 -18.76 25.45 6.30
N GLY A 33 -19.61 25.62 5.26
CA GLY A 33 -19.26 26.40 4.07
C GLY A 33 -18.18 25.71 3.21
N SER A 34 -18.06 24.39 3.25
CA SER A 34 -17.14 23.67 2.34
C SER A 34 -17.56 23.93 0.89
N ILE A 35 -16.59 24.39 0.11
CA ILE A 35 -16.76 24.67 -1.32
C ILE A 35 -16.95 23.34 -2.04
N GLU A 36 -17.88 23.29 -2.99
CA GLU A 36 -18.07 22.16 -3.87
C GLU A 36 -16.82 21.93 -4.73
N ALA A 37 -16.49 20.70 -5.01
CA ALA A 37 -15.37 20.39 -5.91
C ALA A 37 -15.73 20.83 -7.33
N PRO A 38 -14.82 21.47 -8.07
CA PRO A 38 -15.08 21.85 -9.46
C PRO A 38 -15.53 20.68 -10.33
N GLU A 39 -15.04 19.50 -10.04
CA GLU A 39 -15.34 18.23 -10.72
C GLU A 39 -16.81 17.78 -10.52
N GLU A 40 -17.52 18.32 -9.51
CA GLU A 40 -18.96 18.02 -9.30
C GLU A 40 -19.82 18.48 -10.46
N LEU A 41 -19.43 19.55 -11.16
CA LEU A 41 -20.13 20.06 -12.35
C LEU A 41 -20.16 19.04 -13.52
N TRP A 42 -19.15 18.16 -13.54
CA TRP A 42 -18.96 17.16 -14.59
C TRP A 42 -19.30 15.74 -14.11
N GLY A 43 -19.67 15.58 -12.85
CA GLY A 43 -19.91 14.26 -12.24
C GLY A 43 -18.65 13.43 -12.01
N GLU A 44 -17.46 14.00 -12.15
CA GLU A 44 -16.17 13.31 -12.08
C GLU A 44 -15.56 13.24 -10.67
N GLY A 45 -16.15 13.95 -9.71
CA GLY A 45 -15.70 13.98 -8.32
C GLY A 45 -16.71 14.64 -7.41
N THR A 46 -16.53 14.54 -6.10
CA THR A 46 -17.38 15.25 -5.13
C THR A 46 -16.61 15.67 -3.89
N SER A 47 -16.96 16.83 -3.34
CA SER A 47 -16.50 17.29 -2.02
C SER A 47 -17.15 16.51 -0.86
N ARG A 48 -18.13 15.64 -1.16
CA ARG A 48 -18.89 14.82 -0.19
C ARG A 48 -18.66 13.32 -0.42
N PRO A 49 -17.40 12.87 -0.42
CA PRO A 49 -17.07 11.47 -0.72
C PRO A 49 -17.66 10.52 0.32
N LYS A 50 -18.00 9.32 -0.16
CA LYS A 50 -18.36 8.16 0.67
C LYS A 50 -17.39 7.04 0.31
N ILE A 51 -16.41 6.84 1.19
CA ILE A 51 -15.29 5.92 0.98
C ILE A 51 -15.28 4.92 2.14
N MET A 52 -15.05 3.67 1.81
CA MET A 52 -14.75 2.60 2.76
C MET A 52 -13.36 2.07 2.45
N THR A 53 -12.51 1.99 3.46
CA THR A 53 -11.20 1.35 3.38
C THR A 53 -11.12 0.18 4.34
N ALA A 54 -10.38 -0.85 3.97
CA ALA A 54 -10.07 -1.97 4.85
C ALA A 54 -8.61 -2.36 4.72
N SER A 55 -7.98 -2.79 5.82
CA SER A 55 -6.66 -3.41 5.80
C SER A 55 -6.65 -4.71 6.58
N ILE A 56 -5.78 -5.61 6.13
CA ILE A 56 -5.44 -6.86 6.80
C ILE A 56 -3.92 -6.93 6.85
N GLU A 57 -3.36 -7.12 8.04
CA GLU A 57 -1.93 -7.33 8.22
C GLU A 57 -1.71 -8.65 8.96
N LEU A 58 -0.93 -9.55 8.36
CA LEU A 58 -0.52 -10.82 8.92
C LEU A 58 0.99 -10.83 9.12
N THR A 59 1.42 -11.13 10.32
CA THR A 59 2.82 -11.38 10.65
C THR A 59 2.93 -12.78 11.25
N LYS A 60 3.75 -13.64 10.64
CA LYS A 60 3.95 -15.01 11.10
C LYS A 60 5.45 -15.34 11.18
N PRO A 61 6.06 -15.35 12.37
CA PRO A 61 7.37 -15.92 12.57
C PRO A 61 7.30 -17.45 12.49
N PHE A 62 8.35 -18.09 11.98
CA PHE A 62 8.46 -19.55 11.93
C PHE A 62 9.92 -19.97 11.80
N MET A 63 10.18 -21.25 12.07
CA MET A 63 11.51 -21.84 11.90
C MET A 63 11.54 -22.67 10.62
N LEU A 64 12.58 -22.50 9.80
CA LEU A 64 12.89 -23.39 8.70
C LEU A 64 14.24 -24.06 9.00
N GLY A 65 14.21 -25.31 9.46
CA GLY A 65 15.35 -25.93 10.13
C GLY A 65 15.67 -25.18 11.43
N GLU A 66 16.93 -24.78 11.60
CA GLU A 66 17.40 -24.00 12.74
C GLU A 66 17.37 -22.47 12.49
N GLN A 67 16.91 -22.04 11.32
CA GLN A 67 16.92 -20.64 10.92
C GLN A 67 15.57 -19.97 11.19
N PRO A 68 15.55 -18.81 11.86
CA PRO A 68 14.32 -18.07 12.09
C PRO A 68 13.94 -17.25 10.85
N TRP A 69 12.70 -17.42 10.44
CA TRP A 69 12.06 -16.71 9.32
C TRP A 69 10.84 -15.95 9.80
N GLN A 70 10.43 -14.98 9.00
CA GLN A 70 9.19 -14.22 9.21
C GLN A 70 8.48 -14.02 7.87
N TYR A 71 7.22 -14.36 7.83
CA TYR A 71 6.35 -14.00 6.72
C TYR A 71 5.46 -12.83 7.12
N GLN A 72 5.40 -11.81 6.27
CA GLN A 72 4.50 -10.67 6.42
C GLN A 72 3.65 -10.53 5.16
N SER A 73 2.36 -10.30 5.35
CA SER A 73 1.43 -10.02 4.26
C SER A 73 0.52 -8.88 4.66
N SER A 74 0.39 -7.87 3.81
CA SER A 74 -0.57 -6.79 4.01
C SER A 74 -1.49 -6.63 2.82
N TRP A 75 -2.78 -6.47 3.09
CA TRP A 75 -3.83 -6.16 2.15
C TRP A 75 -4.44 -4.82 2.49
N ASN A 76 -4.56 -3.96 1.50
CA ASN A 76 -5.25 -2.69 1.61
C ASN A 76 -6.25 -2.59 0.48
N ALA A 77 -7.47 -2.18 0.78
CA ALA A 77 -8.51 -2.04 -0.22
C ALA A 77 -9.36 -0.81 0.03
N GLN A 78 -9.86 -0.22 -1.05
CA GLN A 78 -10.75 0.94 -1.03
C GLN A 78 -11.97 0.69 -1.91
N TRP A 79 -13.13 1.07 -1.40
CA TRP A 79 -14.41 1.13 -2.12
C TRP A 79 -15.04 2.51 -1.97
N ASN A 80 -15.76 2.92 -3.00
CA ASN A 80 -16.49 4.17 -3.02
C ASN A 80 -17.95 3.96 -3.37
N LYS A 81 -18.81 4.90 -2.93
CA LYS A 81 -20.21 5.00 -3.36
C LYS A 81 -20.50 6.27 -4.16
N THR A 82 -19.56 7.18 -4.25
CA THR A 82 -19.65 8.47 -4.94
C THR A 82 -18.45 8.64 -5.85
N PRO A 83 -18.52 9.44 -6.93
CA PRO A 83 -17.33 9.84 -7.68
C PRO A 83 -16.29 10.46 -6.74
N LEU A 84 -15.00 10.22 -7.01
CA LEU A 84 -13.91 10.70 -6.16
C LEU A 84 -13.03 11.69 -6.91
N ILE A 85 -12.72 12.81 -6.27
CA ILE A 85 -11.67 13.73 -6.72
C ILE A 85 -10.31 12.99 -6.69
N ALA A 86 -9.34 13.48 -7.44
CA ALA A 86 -8.04 12.82 -7.62
C ALA A 86 -7.33 12.47 -6.30
N GLN A 87 -7.44 13.34 -5.28
CA GLN A 87 -6.80 13.17 -3.98
C GLN A 87 -7.41 12.03 -3.14
N ASP A 88 -8.66 11.66 -3.39
CA ASP A 88 -9.36 10.59 -2.67
C ASP A 88 -9.30 9.24 -3.41
N ARG A 89 -8.68 9.17 -4.59
CA ARG A 89 -8.53 7.95 -5.38
C ARG A 89 -7.46 7.03 -4.80
N PHE A 90 -7.68 5.75 -4.94
CA PHE A 90 -6.68 4.72 -4.61
C PHE A 90 -5.60 4.69 -5.69
N SER A 91 -4.33 4.72 -5.30
CA SER A 91 -3.21 4.79 -6.24
C SER A 91 -2.18 3.70 -5.99
N ILE A 92 -1.63 3.13 -7.09
CA ILE A 92 -0.55 2.15 -7.10
C ILE A 92 0.53 2.55 -8.11
N GLY A 93 1.76 2.06 -7.93
CA GLY A 93 2.88 2.30 -8.84
C GLY A 93 4.02 3.12 -8.23
N GLY A 94 3.85 3.63 -7.01
CA GLY A 94 4.96 4.21 -6.25
C GLY A 94 5.73 3.14 -5.49
N ARG A 95 6.99 3.43 -5.16
CA ARG A 95 7.90 2.52 -4.44
C ARG A 95 7.39 2.04 -3.07
N TYR A 96 6.46 2.77 -2.46
CA TYR A 96 5.83 2.43 -1.19
C TYR A 96 4.52 1.65 -1.35
N THR A 97 4.04 1.49 -2.58
CA THR A 97 2.86 0.68 -2.89
C THR A 97 3.28 -0.66 -3.48
N VAL A 98 3.72 -0.69 -4.73
CA VAL A 98 4.23 -1.91 -5.38
C VAL A 98 5.75 -1.75 -5.55
N ARG A 99 6.53 -2.46 -4.73
CA ARG A 99 8.00 -2.41 -4.82
C ARG A 99 8.45 -2.87 -6.21
N GLY A 100 9.43 -2.16 -6.77
CA GLY A 100 9.91 -2.38 -8.13
C GLY A 100 9.44 -1.33 -9.14
N PHE A 101 8.58 -0.39 -8.72
CA PHE A 101 8.18 0.79 -9.50
C PHE A 101 8.76 2.06 -8.87
N ASP A 102 9.22 2.99 -9.72
CA ASP A 102 9.89 4.23 -9.29
C ASP A 102 8.93 5.36 -8.91
N GLY A 103 7.66 5.26 -9.34
CA GLY A 103 6.65 6.30 -9.12
C GLY A 103 6.61 7.39 -10.19
N GLU A 104 7.35 7.26 -11.30
CA GLU A 104 7.25 8.18 -12.43
C GLU A 104 5.83 8.20 -12.99
N LEU A 105 5.23 7.03 -13.14
CA LEU A 105 3.81 6.88 -13.41
C LEU A 105 3.11 6.10 -12.30
N THR A 106 1.86 6.46 -12.05
CA THR A 106 0.98 5.76 -11.13
C THR A 106 -0.35 5.44 -11.82
N LEU A 107 -0.97 4.35 -11.40
CA LEU A 107 -2.35 4.04 -11.74
C LEU A 107 -3.24 4.44 -10.57
N SER A 108 -4.34 5.13 -10.84
CA SER A 108 -5.28 5.56 -9.80
C SER A 108 -6.71 5.27 -10.19
N GLY A 109 -7.56 4.96 -9.23
CA GLY A 109 -8.97 4.68 -9.46
C GLY A 109 -9.81 4.92 -8.22
N GLU A 110 -11.12 5.00 -8.38
CA GLU A 110 -12.06 5.20 -7.28
C GLU A 110 -12.03 4.04 -6.29
N ARG A 111 -11.69 2.84 -6.78
CA ARG A 111 -11.58 1.59 -6.03
C ARG A 111 -10.24 0.96 -6.32
N GLY A 112 -9.78 0.14 -5.39
CA GLY A 112 -8.55 -0.61 -5.63
C GLY A 112 -8.21 -1.52 -4.48
N TRP A 113 -7.22 -2.35 -4.72
CA TRP A 113 -6.57 -3.14 -3.70
C TRP A 113 -5.07 -3.20 -3.96
N LEU A 114 -4.32 -3.34 -2.90
CA LEU A 114 -2.88 -3.53 -2.86
C LEU A 114 -2.58 -4.71 -1.96
N TRP A 115 -1.79 -5.65 -2.44
CA TRP A 115 -1.30 -6.79 -1.71
C TRP A 115 0.21 -6.79 -1.70
N ARG A 116 0.80 -6.78 -0.52
CA ARG A 116 2.24 -6.80 -0.31
C ARG A 116 2.63 -8.01 0.51
N ASN A 117 3.67 -8.69 0.06
CA ASN A 117 4.20 -9.87 0.74
C ASN A 117 5.68 -9.74 0.94
N GLU A 118 6.14 -10.29 2.02
CA GLU A 118 7.55 -10.30 2.37
C GLU A 118 7.88 -11.59 3.12
N LEU A 119 8.92 -12.27 2.65
CA LEU A 119 9.53 -13.39 3.33
C LEU A 119 10.92 -12.97 3.79
N ALA A 120 11.12 -12.84 5.08
CA ALA A 120 12.35 -12.36 5.69
C ALA A 120 13.07 -13.48 6.44
N TRP A 121 14.36 -13.60 6.19
CA TRP A 121 15.28 -14.47 6.91
C TRP A 121 16.09 -13.64 7.91
N ASN A 122 16.08 -14.03 9.18
CA ASN A 122 16.91 -13.42 10.20
C ASN A 122 18.35 -13.93 10.07
N VAL A 123 19.23 -13.10 9.49
CA VAL A 123 20.62 -13.46 9.19
C VAL A 123 21.46 -13.66 10.45
N ASN A 124 21.11 -12.93 11.52
CA ASN A 124 21.80 -13.02 12.80
C ASN A 124 20.88 -12.66 13.97
N GLN A 125 21.33 -12.97 15.19
CA GLN A 125 20.59 -12.63 16.43
C GLN A 125 20.54 -11.13 16.74
N LYS A 126 21.15 -10.28 15.91
CA LYS A 126 21.19 -8.81 16.08
C LYS A 126 20.03 -8.10 15.34
N GLY A 127 19.09 -8.84 14.79
CA GLY A 127 17.89 -8.28 14.17
C GLY A 127 18.08 -7.82 12.71
N HIS A 128 19.13 -8.27 12.02
CA HIS A 128 19.29 -8.04 10.59
C HIS A 128 18.55 -9.10 9.78
N GLN A 129 17.78 -8.67 8.81
CA GLN A 129 16.93 -9.52 7.98
C GLN A 129 17.21 -9.30 6.50
N LEU A 130 17.46 -10.39 5.77
CA LEU A 130 17.41 -10.41 4.32
C LEU A 130 15.99 -10.80 3.90
N TYR A 131 15.37 -10.07 2.99
CA TYR A 131 14.01 -10.37 2.59
C TYR A 131 13.79 -10.39 1.09
N LEU A 132 12.86 -11.23 0.68
CA LEU A 132 12.27 -11.25 -0.67
C LEU A 132 10.83 -10.73 -0.57
N ALA A 133 10.46 -9.85 -1.50
CA ALA A 133 9.14 -9.25 -1.57
C ALA A 133 8.48 -9.51 -2.92
N LEU A 134 7.16 -9.71 -2.90
CA LEU A 134 6.29 -9.79 -4.06
C LEU A 134 5.02 -8.99 -3.79
N ASP A 135 4.82 -7.93 -4.56
CA ASP A 135 3.71 -7.01 -4.38
C ASP A 135 2.85 -6.96 -5.65
N GLY A 136 1.56 -6.75 -5.47
CA GLY A 136 0.64 -6.55 -6.58
C GLY A 136 -0.52 -5.64 -6.20
N GLY A 137 -1.08 -4.95 -7.18
CA GLY A 137 -2.22 -4.08 -6.96
C GLY A 137 -3.05 -3.88 -8.21
N ARG A 138 -4.29 -3.49 -7.99
CA ARG A 138 -5.24 -3.19 -9.05
C ARG A 138 -6.09 -1.99 -8.68
N VAL A 139 -6.32 -1.12 -9.66
CA VAL A 139 -7.27 0.00 -9.58
C VAL A 139 -8.48 -0.28 -10.44
N MET A 140 -9.63 0.28 -10.07
CA MET A 140 -10.92 0.07 -10.73
C MET A 140 -11.77 1.33 -10.57
N GLY A 141 -12.77 1.49 -11.45
CA GLY A 141 -13.68 2.61 -11.45
C GLY A 141 -13.73 3.28 -12.81
N TRP A 142 -14.35 4.44 -12.89
CA TRP A 142 -14.53 5.15 -14.17
C TRP A 142 -13.25 5.83 -14.65
N SER A 143 -12.42 6.32 -13.74
CA SER A 143 -11.17 7.02 -14.08
C SER A 143 -10.11 6.15 -14.74
N ILE A 144 -10.27 4.82 -14.73
CA ILE A 144 -9.31 3.91 -15.36
C ILE A 144 -9.41 3.85 -16.89
N GLU A 145 -10.53 4.28 -17.48
CA GLU A 145 -10.76 4.21 -18.94
C GLU A 145 -9.75 5.07 -19.71
N SER A 146 -9.27 6.16 -19.13
CA SER A 146 -8.27 7.04 -19.71
C SER A 146 -6.82 6.65 -19.40
N GLN A 147 -6.58 5.56 -18.65
CA GLN A 147 -5.25 5.14 -18.24
C GLN A 147 -4.73 3.98 -19.10
N LEU A 148 -3.40 3.78 -19.09
CA LEU A 148 -2.73 2.70 -19.83
C LEU A 148 -3.12 1.29 -19.38
N GLY A 149 -3.73 1.17 -18.20
CA GLY A 149 -4.16 -0.10 -17.63
C GLY A 149 -4.53 0.03 -16.16
N HIS A 150 -4.65 -1.11 -15.47
CA HIS A 150 -5.23 -1.12 -14.12
C HIS A 150 -4.54 -2.07 -13.12
N HIS A 151 -3.44 -2.71 -13.51
CA HIS A 151 -2.79 -3.74 -12.69
C HIS A 151 -1.27 -3.65 -12.77
N LEU A 152 -0.60 -3.72 -11.62
CA LEU A 152 0.86 -3.76 -11.49
C LEU A 152 1.27 -4.92 -10.58
N MET A 153 2.42 -5.54 -10.89
CA MET A 153 3.11 -6.48 -10.00
C MET A 153 4.61 -6.19 -10.02
N GLY A 154 5.24 -6.27 -8.86
CA GLY A 154 6.67 -6.06 -8.72
C GLY A 154 7.27 -6.97 -7.66
N ALA A 155 8.59 -7.17 -7.74
CA ALA A 155 9.36 -7.91 -6.76
C ALA A 155 10.53 -7.07 -6.26
N ALA A 156 11.00 -7.36 -5.05
CA ALA A 156 12.18 -6.72 -4.48
C ALA A 156 12.97 -7.70 -3.60
N LEU A 157 14.26 -7.48 -3.54
CA LEU A 157 15.18 -8.08 -2.58
C LEU A 157 15.75 -6.96 -1.71
N GLY A 158 15.76 -7.13 -0.40
CA GLY A 158 16.21 -6.10 0.51
C GLY A 158 16.88 -6.63 1.77
N LEU A 159 17.53 -5.72 2.45
CA LEU A 159 18.16 -5.92 3.74
C LEU A 159 17.65 -4.85 4.70
N LYS A 160 17.13 -5.28 5.84
CA LYS A 160 16.64 -4.39 6.90
C LYS A 160 17.20 -4.80 8.26
N GLY A 161 17.30 -3.85 9.18
CA GLY A 161 17.79 -4.11 10.52
C GLY A 161 18.01 -2.86 11.33
N GLY A 162 18.62 -3.02 12.51
CA GLY A 162 18.93 -1.89 13.38
C GLY A 162 20.15 -2.16 14.25
N PHE A 163 20.81 -1.08 14.66
CA PHE A 163 21.88 -1.09 15.66
C PHE A 163 21.98 0.28 16.36
N GLY A 164 22.18 0.30 17.67
CA GLY A 164 22.46 1.55 18.43
C GLY A 164 21.42 2.65 18.25
N GLY A 165 20.12 2.32 18.17
CA GLY A 165 19.04 3.27 17.90
C GLY A 165 18.80 3.57 16.41
N PHE A 166 19.71 3.22 15.50
CA PHE A 166 19.50 3.32 14.06
C PHE A 166 18.71 2.12 13.54
N TYR A 167 17.81 2.37 12.59
CA TYR A 167 17.21 1.34 11.75
C TYR A 167 17.41 1.70 10.29
N TYR A 168 17.46 0.68 9.46
CA TYR A 168 17.58 0.82 8.02
C TYR A 168 16.78 -0.25 7.29
N ASP A 169 16.33 0.11 6.08
CA ASP A 169 15.76 -0.78 5.08
C ASP A 169 16.27 -0.34 3.72
N VAL A 170 16.98 -1.22 3.03
CA VAL A 170 17.55 -0.97 1.70
C VAL A 170 17.09 -2.09 0.78
N PHE A 171 16.57 -1.75 -0.38
CA PHE A 171 16.12 -2.74 -1.34
C PHE A 171 16.41 -2.36 -2.78
N VAL A 172 16.46 -3.39 -3.62
CA VAL A 172 16.43 -3.29 -5.08
C VAL A 172 15.21 -4.08 -5.56
N GLY A 173 14.42 -3.47 -6.42
CA GLY A 173 13.20 -4.08 -6.96
C GLY A 173 13.11 -3.88 -8.47
N ARG A 174 12.24 -4.66 -9.09
CA ARG A 174 11.93 -4.57 -10.52
C ARG A 174 10.47 -4.85 -10.80
N PRO A 175 9.89 -4.26 -11.87
CA PRO A 175 8.56 -4.60 -12.34
C PRO A 175 8.53 -6.05 -12.83
N ILE A 176 7.49 -6.81 -12.44
CA ILE A 176 7.21 -8.16 -12.94
C ILE A 176 6.12 -8.10 -14.01
N ARG A 177 5.09 -7.27 -13.78
CA ARG A 177 4.00 -7.06 -14.71
C ARG A 177 3.55 -5.61 -14.69
N LYS A 178 3.49 -5.00 -15.88
CA LYS A 178 3.00 -3.65 -16.09
C LYS A 178 2.18 -3.59 -17.40
N PRO A 179 1.27 -2.62 -17.56
CA PRO A 179 0.61 -2.37 -18.83
C PRO A 179 1.62 -1.96 -19.93
N GLU A 180 1.25 -2.20 -21.15
CA GLU A 180 2.01 -1.70 -22.31
C GLU A 180 2.07 -0.16 -22.27
N GLY A 181 3.23 0.42 -22.60
CA GLY A 181 3.44 1.87 -22.53
C GLY A 181 3.63 2.46 -21.12
N PHE A 182 3.47 1.66 -20.06
CA PHE A 182 3.67 2.15 -18.69
C PHE A 182 5.16 2.42 -18.43
N ARG A 183 5.51 3.70 -18.25
CA ARG A 183 6.89 4.14 -17.99
C ARG A 183 7.27 3.84 -16.55
N THR A 184 8.40 3.21 -16.39
CA THR A 184 9.09 2.97 -15.12
C THR A 184 10.46 2.41 -15.40
N SER A 185 11.41 2.62 -14.53
CA SER A 185 12.76 2.05 -14.61
C SER A 185 12.72 0.52 -14.57
N ASP A 186 13.65 -0.14 -15.23
CA ASP A 186 13.76 -1.61 -15.22
C ASP A 186 14.19 -2.15 -13.86
N ALA A 187 14.88 -1.33 -13.06
CA ALA A 187 15.23 -1.61 -11.69
C ALA A 187 15.17 -0.33 -10.84
N VAL A 188 14.70 -0.47 -9.63
CA VAL A 188 14.52 0.63 -8.67
C VAL A 188 15.22 0.27 -7.37
N ALA A 189 16.08 1.17 -6.87
CA ALA A 189 16.63 1.08 -5.53
C ALA A 189 15.87 2.03 -4.58
N GLY A 190 15.64 1.57 -3.37
CA GLY A 190 15.03 2.36 -2.31
C GLY A 190 15.76 2.16 -0.99
N PHE A 191 15.72 3.19 -0.15
CA PHE A 191 16.23 3.08 1.22
C PHE A 191 15.34 3.89 2.17
N ASN A 192 15.30 3.43 3.41
CA ASN A 192 14.72 4.14 4.55
C ASN A 192 15.71 4.03 5.71
N ILE A 193 16.04 5.15 6.33
CA ILE A 193 16.94 5.21 7.48
C ILE A 193 16.27 6.07 8.55
N GLY A 194 16.28 5.61 9.77
CA GLY A 194 15.75 6.36 10.89
C GLY A 194 16.58 6.14 12.15
N TYR A 195 16.39 7.04 13.11
CA TYR A 195 17.05 7.00 14.42
C TYR A 195 16.02 7.26 15.52
N SER A 196 16.06 6.41 16.54
CA SER A 196 15.27 6.58 17.77
C SER A 196 16.21 6.85 18.93
N PHE A 197 16.00 7.95 19.63
CA PHE A 197 16.76 8.40 20.80
C PHE A 197 15.90 8.33 22.07
#